data_64a6700ccf00d5e747bfddfc986ae3ec
#
_entry.id   64a6700ccf00d5e747bfddfc986ae3ec
#
_cell.length_a   1.000
_cell.length_b   1.000
_cell.length_c   1.000
_cell.angle_alpha   90.00
_cell.angle_beta   90.00
_cell.angle_gamma   90.00
#
_symmetry.space_group_name_H-M   'P 1'
#
loop_
_entity.id
_entity.type
_entity.pdbx_description
1 polymer ?
#
loop_
_entity_poly.entity_id
_entity_poly.type
_entity_poly.pdbx_seq_one_letter_code
_entity_poly.pdbx_strand_id
1 'polypeptide(L)'
;VQLFGKSRYEILNRMSTNKMVDMQQDEGRATIFITANARIIDRVVAYNRDDHLLILTEPGRNPWLRDFLQQNVFFGDDARVVDITAETQMSGLHGANADVILQECGVPVDGVQAMHGISSTIADATIYAVRRKEISNHHWQIMTGKSDAATVYEAIFEAGQAHGLVPAGGLTYN
;
A
#
# COMPACT_ATOMS: atom_id res chain seq x y z
N VAL A 1 -2.46 -5.06 -5.92
CA VAL A 1 -2.17 -5.28 -7.35
C VAL A 1 -0.88 -4.56 -7.71
N GLN A 2 -0.02 -5.19 -8.53
CA GLN A 2 1.20 -4.57 -9.06
C GLN A 2 1.04 -4.34 -10.56
N LEU A 3 1.45 -3.17 -11.02
CA LEU A 3 1.49 -2.79 -12.44
C LEU A 3 2.95 -2.50 -12.85
N PHE A 4 3.52 -3.40 -13.62
CA PHE A 4 4.91 -3.34 -14.11
C PHE A 4 4.99 -2.73 -15.51
N GLY A 5 6.22 -2.43 -15.95
CA GLY A 5 6.56 -2.03 -17.31
C GLY A 5 6.72 -0.53 -17.48
N LYS A 6 7.24 -0.13 -18.64
CA LYS A 6 7.54 1.29 -18.91
C LYS A 6 6.27 2.13 -19.05
N SER A 7 5.19 1.52 -19.53
CA SER A 7 3.90 2.21 -19.74
C SER A 7 3.01 2.29 -18.49
N ARG A 8 3.50 1.84 -17.31
CA ARG A 8 2.70 1.77 -16.07
C ARG A 8 2.07 3.09 -15.65
N TYR A 9 2.80 4.19 -15.78
CA TYR A 9 2.31 5.51 -15.39
C TYR A 9 1.24 6.03 -16.36
N GLU A 10 1.48 5.88 -17.65
CA GLU A 10 0.54 6.30 -18.70
C GLU A 10 -0.76 5.52 -18.63
N ILE A 11 -0.68 4.20 -18.39
CA ILE A 11 -1.86 3.35 -18.24
C ILE A 11 -2.69 3.83 -17.05
N LEU A 12 -2.07 3.96 -15.87
CA LEU A 12 -2.80 4.39 -14.69
C LEU A 12 -3.34 5.82 -14.85
N ASN A 13 -2.57 6.71 -15.48
CA ASN A 13 -2.96 8.10 -15.72
C ASN A 13 -4.16 8.22 -16.68
N ARG A 14 -4.24 7.41 -17.73
CA ARG A 14 -5.39 7.45 -18.66
C ARG A 14 -6.64 6.75 -18.12
N MET A 15 -6.48 5.82 -17.17
CA MET A 15 -7.57 5.02 -16.62
C MET A 15 -8.16 5.59 -15.34
N SER A 16 -7.54 6.60 -14.73
CA SER A 16 -7.96 7.15 -13.44
C SER A 16 -8.02 8.68 -13.45
N THR A 17 -8.58 9.26 -12.40
CA THR A 17 -8.93 10.70 -12.38
C THR A 17 -7.78 11.62 -12.00
N ASN A 18 -6.71 11.10 -11.38
CA ASN A 18 -5.57 11.91 -10.96
C ASN A 18 -4.35 11.71 -11.87
N LYS A 19 -3.50 12.73 -11.95
CA LYS A 19 -2.23 12.67 -12.67
C LYS A 19 -1.27 11.70 -11.98
N MET A 20 -0.70 10.75 -12.74
CA MET A 20 0.18 9.69 -12.22
C MET A 20 1.61 9.72 -12.78
N VAL A 21 1.83 10.48 -13.88
CA VAL A 21 3.08 10.43 -14.66
C VAL A 21 4.28 11.11 -14.00
N ASP A 22 4.09 11.84 -12.91
CA ASP A 22 5.13 12.60 -12.20
C ASP A 22 5.34 12.16 -10.75
N MET A 23 4.91 10.96 -10.41
CA MET A 23 5.09 10.41 -9.06
C MET A 23 6.57 10.19 -8.76
N GLN A 24 6.99 10.66 -7.59
CA GLN A 24 8.34 10.42 -7.08
C GLN A 24 8.47 9.01 -6.50
N GLN A 25 9.71 8.56 -6.31
CA GLN A 25 9.99 7.28 -5.67
C GLN A 25 9.31 7.20 -4.29
N ASP A 26 8.65 6.08 -4.02
CA ASP A 26 7.88 5.78 -2.80
C ASP A 26 6.73 6.77 -2.49
N GLU A 27 6.43 7.73 -3.39
CA GLU A 27 5.23 8.56 -3.30
C GLU A 27 3.98 7.72 -3.51
N GLY A 28 2.99 7.93 -2.66
CA GLY A 28 1.64 7.41 -2.79
C GLY A 28 0.67 8.47 -3.27
N ARG A 29 -0.15 8.12 -4.24
CA ARG A 29 -1.17 9.04 -4.77
C ARG A 29 -2.52 8.36 -4.85
N ALA A 30 -3.53 8.97 -4.19
CA ALA A 30 -4.90 8.48 -4.29
C ALA A 30 -5.51 8.83 -5.64
N THR A 31 -6.27 7.91 -6.20
CA THR A 31 -7.01 8.14 -7.43
C THR A 31 -8.32 7.36 -7.44
N ILE A 32 -9.18 7.65 -8.40
CA ILE A 32 -10.49 7.03 -8.53
C ILE A 32 -10.63 6.47 -9.94
N PHE A 33 -11.10 5.22 -10.05
CA PHE A 33 -11.57 4.65 -11.29
C PHE A 33 -13.06 4.95 -11.46
N ILE A 34 -13.45 5.38 -12.64
CA ILE A 34 -14.83 5.72 -12.96
C ILE A 34 -15.31 5.02 -14.23
N THR A 35 -16.62 4.81 -14.32
CA THR A 35 -17.27 4.40 -15.56
C THR A 35 -17.36 5.55 -16.56
N ALA A 36 -17.73 5.23 -17.83
CA ALA A 36 -17.99 6.25 -18.84
C ALA A 36 -19.10 7.25 -18.44
N ASN A 37 -20.00 6.85 -17.53
CA ASN A 37 -21.06 7.72 -16.99
C ASN A 37 -20.63 8.41 -15.67
N ALA A 38 -19.32 8.54 -15.42
CA ALA A 38 -18.73 9.18 -14.24
C ALA A 38 -19.14 8.57 -12.88
N ARG A 39 -19.56 7.30 -12.86
CA ARG A 39 -19.82 6.59 -11.59
C ARG A 39 -18.52 6.03 -11.04
N ILE A 40 -18.29 6.22 -9.75
CA ILE A 40 -17.13 5.68 -9.04
C ILE A 40 -17.20 4.15 -9.08
N ILE A 41 -16.11 3.54 -9.52
CA ILE A 41 -15.92 2.10 -9.51
C ILE A 41 -15.13 1.71 -8.26
N ASP A 42 -13.98 2.38 -8.04
CA ASP A 42 -13.11 2.11 -6.90
C ASP A 42 -12.25 3.34 -6.59
N ARG A 43 -11.90 3.51 -5.32
CA ARG A 43 -10.92 4.47 -4.85
C ARG A 43 -9.67 3.71 -4.42
N VAL A 44 -8.55 4.00 -5.05
CA VAL A 44 -7.30 3.32 -4.80
C VAL A 44 -6.20 4.29 -4.39
N VAL A 45 -5.14 3.75 -3.80
CA VAL A 45 -3.87 4.47 -3.62
C VAL A 45 -2.78 3.70 -4.37
N ALA A 46 -2.11 4.37 -5.29
CA ALA A 46 -0.95 3.82 -5.98
C ALA A 46 0.33 4.37 -5.36
N TYR A 47 1.28 3.49 -5.07
CA TYR A 47 2.62 3.83 -4.61
C TYR A 47 3.62 3.54 -5.71
N ASN A 48 4.48 4.52 -6.00
CA ASN A 48 5.54 4.34 -6.98
C ASN A 48 6.71 3.57 -6.37
N ARG A 49 6.85 2.31 -6.78
CA ARG A 49 8.00 1.46 -6.43
C ARG A 49 9.03 1.50 -7.55
N ASP A 50 10.22 0.98 -7.31
CA ASP A 50 11.33 1.01 -8.27
C ASP A 50 10.94 0.52 -9.67
N ASP A 51 10.33 -0.66 -9.74
CA ASP A 51 10.05 -1.37 -10.98
C ASP A 51 8.54 -1.49 -11.29
N HIS A 52 7.66 -1.08 -10.35
CA HIS A 52 6.21 -1.20 -10.50
C HIS A 52 5.43 -0.11 -9.75
N LEU A 53 4.16 0.03 -10.06
CA LEU A 53 3.20 0.71 -9.20
C LEU A 53 2.49 -0.33 -8.33
N LEU A 54 2.57 -0.16 -7.01
CA LEU A 54 1.79 -0.94 -6.05
C LEU A 54 0.45 -0.24 -5.84
N ILE A 55 -0.65 -0.89 -6.21
CA ILE A 55 -1.99 -0.32 -6.14
C ILE A 55 -2.78 -1.03 -5.04
N LEU A 56 -3.16 -0.27 -4.01
CA LEU A 56 -3.99 -0.72 -2.90
C LEU A 56 -5.45 -0.39 -3.20
N THR A 57 -6.29 -1.43 -3.20
CA THR A 57 -7.73 -1.36 -3.47
C THR A 57 -8.54 -1.51 -2.18
N GLU A 58 -9.84 -1.25 -2.25
CA GLU A 58 -10.75 -1.72 -1.21
C GLU A 58 -10.76 -3.26 -1.14
N PRO A 59 -11.04 -3.85 0.03
CA PRO A 59 -11.05 -5.29 0.22
C PRO A 59 -11.92 -6.02 -0.82
N GLY A 60 -11.36 -7.06 -1.44
CA GLY A 60 -12.04 -7.88 -2.44
C GLY A 60 -12.15 -7.26 -3.85
N ARG A 61 -11.60 -6.05 -4.08
CA ARG A 61 -11.66 -5.38 -5.39
C ARG A 61 -10.46 -5.68 -6.30
N ASN A 62 -9.41 -6.28 -5.75
CA ASN A 62 -8.18 -6.60 -6.46
C ASN A 62 -8.35 -7.48 -7.72
N PRO A 63 -9.21 -8.53 -7.77
CA PRO A 63 -9.38 -9.31 -8.99
C PRO A 63 -10.02 -8.46 -10.12
N TRP A 64 -11.01 -7.66 -9.75
CA TRP A 64 -11.64 -6.75 -10.70
C TRP A 64 -10.64 -5.73 -11.24
N LEU A 65 -9.84 -5.09 -10.38
CA LEU A 65 -8.86 -4.09 -10.81
C LEU A 65 -7.78 -4.71 -11.71
N ARG A 66 -7.29 -5.91 -11.36
CA ARG A 66 -6.34 -6.64 -12.21
C ARG A 66 -6.90 -6.82 -13.63
N ASP A 67 -8.12 -7.34 -13.73
CA ASP A 67 -8.75 -7.63 -15.03
C ASP A 67 -9.04 -6.33 -15.79
N PHE A 68 -9.53 -5.30 -15.10
CA PHE A 68 -9.78 -3.99 -15.68
C PHE A 68 -8.51 -3.36 -16.28
N LEU A 69 -7.42 -3.34 -15.53
CA LEU A 69 -6.15 -2.81 -16.02
C LEU A 69 -5.60 -3.67 -17.17
N GLN A 70 -5.67 -5.01 -17.06
CA GLN A 70 -5.16 -5.91 -18.08
C GLN A 70 -5.92 -5.76 -19.42
N GLN A 71 -7.22 -5.56 -19.39
CA GLN A 71 -8.06 -5.32 -20.59
C GLN A 71 -7.76 -3.96 -21.26
N ASN A 72 -7.16 -3.03 -20.54
CA ASN A 72 -6.82 -1.68 -21.01
C ASN A 72 -5.31 -1.50 -21.31
N VAL A 73 -4.56 -2.58 -21.37
CA VAL A 73 -3.20 -2.62 -21.93
C VAL A 73 -3.35 -2.75 -23.46
N PHE A 74 -2.94 -1.74 -24.19
CA PHE A 74 -3.08 -1.70 -25.65
C PHE A 74 -1.85 -2.32 -26.34
N PHE A 75 -2.01 -2.64 -27.62
CA PHE A 75 -0.91 -3.05 -28.47
C PHE A 75 0.16 -1.93 -28.51
N GLY A 76 1.37 -2.24 -28.07
CA GLY A 76 2.47 -1.28 -27.94
C GLY A 76 2.71 -0.77 -26.52
N ASP A 77 1.79 -1.01 -25.56
CA ASP A 77 2.09 -0.79 -24.15
C ASP A 77 3.02 -1.88 -23.62
N ASP A 78 4.10 -1.45 -22.98
CA ASP A 78 4.94 -2.33 -22.16
C ASP A 78 4.39 -2.34 -20.73
N ALA A 79 3.49 -3.30 -20.46
CA ALA A 79 2.88 -3.42 -19.14
C ALA A 79 2.44 -4.84 -18.80
N ARG A 80 2.50 -5.18 -17.51
CA ARG A 80 2.02 -6.44 -16.94
C ARG A 80 1.34 -6.16 -15.60
N VAL A 81 0.17 -6.73 -15.41
CA VAL A 81 -0.62 -6.60 -14.17
C VAL A 81 -0.56 -7.90 -13.38
N VAL A 82 -0.27 -7.82 -12.08
CA VAL A 82 -0.18 -8.98 -11.19
C VAL A 82 -1.01 -8.73 -9.92
N ASP A 83 -1.86 -9.67 -9.56
CA ASP A 83 -2.53 -9.68 -8.26
C ASP A 83 -1.66 -10.47 -7.27
N ILE A 84 -1.17 -9.80 -6.24
CA ILE A 84 -0.31 -10.37 -5.19
C ILE A 84 -1.03 -10.59 -3.87
N THR A 85 -2.36 -10.47 -3.85
CA THR A 85 -3.15 -10.51 -2.60
C THR A 85 -3.02 -11.85 -1.88
N ALA A 86 -2.89 -12.96 -2.61
CA ALA A 86 -2.71 -14.28 -2.01
C ALA A 86 -1.34 -14.47 -1.34
N GLU A 87 -0.35 -13.69 -1.75
CA GLU A 87 1.07 -13.82 -1.35
C GLU A 87 1.47 -12.81 -0.28
N THR A 88 0.62 -11.80 -0.01
CA THR A 88 0.92 -10.69 0.90
C THR A 88 -0.09 -10.60 2.02
N GLN A 89 0.35 -10.00 3.12
CA GLN A 89 -0.48 -9.61 4.26
C GLN A 89 -0.28 -8.12 4.55
N MET A 90 -1.36 -7.44 4.91
CA MET A 90 -1.33 -6.05 5.32
C MET A 90 -1.83 -5.90 6.74
N SER A 91 -1.08 -5.16 7.56
CA SER A 91 -1.42 -4.80 8.93
C SER A 91 -1.46 -3.29 9.09
N GLY A 92 -2.34 -2.78 9.93
CA GLY A 92 -2.40 -1.36 10.29
C GLY A 92 -1.86 -1.13 11.69
N LEU A 93 -1.00 -0.12 11.87
CA LEU A 93 -0.54 0.35 13.17
C LEU A 93 -0.99 1.80 13.35
N HIS A 94 -1.76 2.07 14.41
CA HIS A 94 -2.37 3.37 14.67
C HIS A 94 -2.09 3.87 16.08
N GLY A 95 -2.01 5.17 16.23
CA GLY A 95 -1.91 5.83 17.52
C GLY A 95 -0.61 6.61 17.68
N ALA A 96 -0.55 7.42 18.74
CA ALA A 96 0.55 8.36 18.99
C ALA A 96 1.93 7.69 19.06
N ASN A 97 1.98 6.44 19.52
CA ASN A 97 3.21 5.67 19.69
C ASN A 97 3.59 4.83 18.46
N ALA A 98 2.86 4.90 17.37
CA ALA A 98 3.11 4.05 16.18
C ALA A 98 4.53 4.25 15.60
N ASP A 99 5.00 5.49 15.54
CA ASP A 99 6.35 5.80 15.05
C ASP A 99 7.42 5.20 15.99
N VAL A 100 7.26 5.35 17.31
CA VAL A 100 8.20 4.81 18.30
C VAL A 100 8.27 3.29 18.22
N ILE A 101 7.12 2.62 18.14
CA ILE A 101 7.05 1.16 18.01
C ILE A 101 7.79 0.68 16.75
N LEU A 102 7.59 1.34 15.60
CA LEU A 102 8.29 0.97 14.37
C LEU A 102 9.79 1.23 14.45
N GLN A 103 10.21 2.32 15.12
CA GLN A 103 11.65 2.60 15.38
C GLN A 103 12.29 1.52 16.24
N GLU A 104 11.61 1.04 17.28
CA GLU A 104 12.08 -0.07 18.12
C GLU A 104 12.18 -1.39 17.32
N CYS A 105 11.32 -1.58 16.32
CA CYS A 105 11.45 -2.68 15.36
C CYS A 105 12.54 -2.46 14.29
N GLY A 106 13.29 -1.35 14.34
CA GLY A 106 14.37 -1.04 13.39
C GLY A 106 13.93 -0.36 12.10
N VAL A 107 12.68 0.10 11.99
CA VAL A 107 12.18 0.80 10.81
C VAL A 107 12.52 2.28 10.89
N PRO A 108 13.27 2.88 9.94
CA PRO A 108 13.68 4.28 9.98
C PRO A 108 12.54 5.21 9.52
N VAL A 109 11.54 5.42 10.37
CA VAL A 109 10.33 6.20 10.04
C VAL A 109 10.52 7.70 10.05
N ASP A 110 11.66 8.21 10.55
CA ASP A 110 11.94 9.65 10.65
C ASP A 110 11.99 10.29 9.25
N GLY A 111 11.29 11.41 9.12
CA GLY A 111 11.24 12.16 7.86
C GLY A 111 10.35 11.55 6.76
N VAL A 112 9.77 10.37 6.97
CA VAL A 112 8.82 9.79 6.01
C VAL A 112 7.55 10.64 6.01
N GLN A 113 7.25 11.26 4.88
CA GLN A 113 6.09 12.12 4.72
C GLN A 113 4.79 11.31 4.63
N ALA A 114 3.67 11.97 4.92
CA ALA A 114 2.35 11.37 4.67
C ALA A 114 2.20 10.97 3.21
N MET A 115 1.58 9.83 2.95
CA MET A 115 1.45 9.22 1.62
C MET A 115 2.77 8.80 0.99
N HIS A 116 3.84 8.61 1.77
CA HIS A 116 5.09 8.00 1.31
C HIS A 116 5.32 6.67 2.02
N GLY A 117 6.04 5.81 1.33
CA GLY A 117 6.42 4.50 1.83
C GLY A 117 7.91 4.39 2.11
N ILE A 118 8.27 3.32 2.78
CA ILE A 118 9.66 2.92 3.04
C ILE A 118 9.79 1.40 3.00
N SER A 119 10.81 0.92 2.32
CA SER A 119 11.23 -0.50 2.41
C SER A 119 12.14 -0.67 3.62
N SER A 120 11.90 -1.70 4.40
CA SER A 120 12.70 -2.03 5.58
C SER A 120 12.59 -3.53 5.89
N THR A 121 13.13 -3.92 7.04
CA THR A 121 12.96 -5.27 7.58
C THR A 121 12.47 -5.17 9.03
N ILE A 122 11.66 -6.15 9.45
CA ILE A 122 11.29 -6.38 10.85
C ILE A 122 11.54 -7.87 11.12
N ALA A 123 12.33 -8.21 12.14
CA ALA A 123 12.72 -9.59 12.45
C ALA A 123 13.20 -10.37 11.21
N ASP A 124 14.09 -9.76 10.42
CA ASP A 124 14.65 -10.25 9.15
C ASP A 124 13.65 -10.40 7.99
N ALA A 125 12.38 -10.17 8.22
CA ALA A 125 11.35 -10.21 7.18
C ALA A 125 11.27 -8.88 6.43
N THR A 126 11.25 -8.93 5.10
CA THR A 126 11.08 -7.74 4.26
C THR A 126 9.67 -7.17 4.41
N ILE A 127 9.60 -5.86 4.66
CA ILE A 127 8.35 -5.12 4.74
C ILE A 127 8.34 -3.92 3.80
N TYR A 128 7.14 -3.47 3.45
CA TYR A 128 6.90 -2.13 2.92
C TYR A 128 5.91 -1.41 3.81
N ALA A 129 6.37 -0.38 4.52
CA ALA A 129 5.54 0.44 5.40
C ALA A 129 5.19 1.75 4.73
N VAL A 130 3.92 2.13 4.74
CA VAL A 130 3.43 3.38 4.16
C VAL A 130 2.77 4.24 5.23
N ARG A 131 3.19 5.50 5.33
CA ARG A 131 2.57 6.47 6.23
C ARG A 131 1.26 6.96 5.60
N ARG A 132 0.15 6.66 6.23
CA ARG A 132 -1.18 7.09 5.78
C ARG A 132 -1.53 8.45 6.39
N LYS A 133 -2.46 9.16 5.77
CA LYS A 133 -2.92 10.48 6.21
C LYS A 133 -4.24 10.43 6.99
N GLU A 134 -5.00 9.38 6.78
CA GLU A 134 -6.34 9.21 7.33
C GLU A 134 -6.29 8.72 8.79
N ILE A 135 -7.30 8.93 9.56
CA ILE A 135 -7.62 8.42 10.91
C ILE A 135 -6.79 9.05 12.02
N SER A 136 -5.46 9.06 11.93
CA SER A 136 -4.57 9.69 12.92
C SER A 136 -3.30 10.20 12.28
N ASN A 137 -2.59 11.13 12.95
CA ASN A 137 -1.31 11.65 12.47
C ASN A 137 -0.21 10.57 12.41
N HIS A 138 -0.42 9.43 13.08
CA HIS A 138 0.51 8.33 13.18
C HIS A 138 -0.19 7.03 12.78
N HIS A 139 -0.45 6.90 11.48
CA HIS A 139 -1.07 5.72 10.90
C HIS A 139 -0.13 5.11 9.86
N TRP A 140 0.24 3.86 10.09
CA TRP A 140 1.04 3.07 9.17
C TRP A 140 0.27 1.86 8.67
N GLN A 141 0.40 1.59 7.38
CA GLN A 141 0.06 0.30 6.81
C GLN A 141 1.36 -0.43 6.47
N ILE A 142 1.49 -1.66 6.94
CA ILE A 142 2.68 -2.47 6.81
C ILE A 142 2.33 -3.68 5.98
N MET A 143 2.95 -3.81 4.81
CA MET A 143 2.80 -4.95 3.92
C MET A 143 4.02 -5.85 4.05
N THR A 144 3.78 -7.14 4.17
CA THR A 144 4.83 -8.18 4.19
C THR A 144 4.39 -9.41 3.40
N GLY A 145 5.33 -10.32 3.13
CA GLY A 145 4.99 -11.64 2.61
C GLY A 145 4.10 -12.41 3.57
N LYS A 146 3.17 -13.18 3.05
CA LYS A 146 2.22 -13.93 3.88
C LYS A 146 2.91 -14.96 4.79
N SER A 147 4.05 -15.54 4.33
CA SER A 147 4.87 -16.44 5.15
C SER A 147 5.41 -15.79 6.42
N ASP A 148 5.72 -14.50 6.35
CA ASP A 148 6.41 -13.76 7.39
C ASP A 148 5.44 -12.93 8.26
N ALA A 149 4.15 -12.94 7.91
CA ALA A 149 3.15 -12.09 8.52
C ALA A 149 3.01 -12.30 10.04
N ALA A 150 3.09 -13.53 10.51
CA ALA A 150 3.03 -13.85 11.95
C ALA A 150 4.26 -13.28 12.67
N THR A 151 5.46 -13.53 12.14
CA THR A 151 6.72 -13.03 12.72
C THR A 151 6.75 -11.51 12.82
N VAL A 152 6.35 -10.81 11.74
CA VAL A 152 6.27 -9.35 11.73
C VAL A 152 5.24 -8.84 12.73
N TYR A 153 4.06 -9.48 12.80
CA TYR A 153 3.01 -9.11 13.75
C TYR A 153 3.48 -9.28 15.19
N GLU A 154 4.10 -10.41 15.52
CA GLU A 154 4.60 -10.70 16.87
C GLU A 154 5.69 -9.70 17.29
N ALA A 155 6.63 -9.38 16.41
CA ALA A 155 7.68 -8.40 16.69
C ALA A 155 7.10 -7.00 16.97
N ILE A 156 6.15 -6.53 16.16
CA ILE A 156 5.47 -5.24 16.38
C ILE A 156 4.66 -5.28 17.68
N PHE A 157 3.97 -6.37 17.95
CA PHE A 157 3.16 -6.51 19.16
C PHE A 157 4.02 -6.52 20.42
N GLU A 158 5.14 -7.23 20.42
CA GLU A 158 6.10 -7.30 21.52
C GLU A 158 6.69 -5.91 21.81
N ALA A 159 7.21 -5.21 20.79
CA ALA A 159 7.71 -3.83 20.94
C ALA A 159 6.61 -2.88 21.43
N GLY A 160 5.37 -3.09 20.98
CA GLY A 160 4.25 -2.22 21.33
C GLY A 160 3.69 -2.41 22.74
N GLN A 161 3.99 -3.52 23.44
CA GLN A 161 3.44 -3.79 24.78
C GLN A 161 3.81 -2.69 25.79
N ALA A 162 5.06 -2.23 25.79
CA ALA A 162 5.52 -1.16 26.65
C ALA A 162 4.84 0.20 26.36
N HIS A 163 4.29 0.33 25.15
CA HIS A 163 3.61 1.55 24.67
C HIS A 163 2.09 1.45 24.70
N GLY A 164 1.54 0.38 25.32
CA GLY A 164 0.11 0.19 25.47
C GLY A 164 -0.59 -0.25 24.15
N LEU A 165 0.14 -0.89 23.24
CA LEU A 165 -0.44 -1.45 22.01
C LEU A 165 -1.45 -2.54 22.35
N VAL A 166 -2.64 -2.43 21.77
CA VAL A 166 -3.69 -3.45 21.87
C VAL A 166 -4.09 -3.92 20.47
N PRO A 167 -4.34 -5.23 20.29
CA PRO A 167 -4.86 -5.73 19.03
C PRO A 167 -6.25 -5.15 18.74
N ALA A 168 -6.48 -4.75 17.49
CA ALA A 168 -7.76 -4.28 17.00
C ALA A 168 -8.21 -5.15 15.82
N GLY A 169 -9.47 -5.61 15.85
CA GLY A 169 -10.08 -6.32 14.73
C GLY A 169 -10.73 -5.36 13.74
N GLY A 170 -11.13 -5.89 12.57
CA GLY A 170 -11.77 -5.09 11.52
C GLY A 170 -13.04 -4.35 11.93
N LEU A 171 -13.76 -4.83 12.94
CA LEU A 171 -14.94 -4.15 13.48
C LEU A 171 -14.61 -2.89 14.31
N THR A 172 -13.37 -2.69 14.69
CA THR A 172 -12.93 -1.50 15.43
C THR A 172 -12.79 -0.27 14.51
N TYR A 173 -12.78 -0.50 13.20
CA TYR A 173 -12.59 0.53 12.17
C TYR A 173 -13.89 1.03 11.52
N ASN A 174 -15.03 0.45 11.84
CA ASN A 174 -16.33 0.80 11.25
C ASN A 174 -17.19 1.62 12.20
#